data_2b47637cc31c07915da0392954a0473e
#
_entry.id   2b47637cc31c07915da0392954a0473e
#
_cell.length_a   1.000
_cell.length_b   1.000
_cell.length_c   1.000
_cell.angle_alpha   90.00
_cell.angle_beta   90.00
_cell.angle_gamma   90.00
#
_symmetry.space_group_name_H-M   'P 1'
#
loop_
_entity.id
_entity.type
_entity.pdbx_description
1 polymer ?
#
loop_
_entity_poly.entity_id
_entity_poly.type
_entity_poly.pdbx_seq_one_letter_code
_entity_poly.pdbx_strand_id
1 'polypeptide(L)'
;MKEKVVLAYSGGLDTTAIIPWLKETFNYDVVCCCIDCGQGEELDGLEERAKLSGAAKLYIEDIVDDFADNYIVPCVQAHAVYEDEYLLGTSMARPAIAKRLVEIARKENAVAICHGATGKGNDQIRFELGITALAPDIKIIAPWRMTDIWTMQSREDEIDYCKAHGIDLPFDAKHSYSRDRNLWHISHEGLELEDPSNEPNYDDLLVMSTTPEKAPDKAEYVTMTFEKGVPKSINGEEMKVSDIIRKLNELGGKHGIGIIDIVENRVVGMKSRGVYETPGGTILYAAHQQLEELILDRATAEVKKEMADKLAQLVYEGKWFTPLREAIQAFVESTQEYVTGEVKFKLYKGTITKAGTTSPYSLYSESLASFTTGDLYDHHDASGFINLFGLPLKVRAMKLQNVEKNQK
;
A
#
# COMPACT_ATOMS: atom_id res chain seq x y z
N MET A 1 -33.57 -5.70 23.48
CA MET A 1 -32.31 -4.90 23.28
C MET A 1 -32.37 -4.36 21.87
N LYS A 2 -31.87 -3.15 21.64
CA LYS A 2 -31.74 -2.65 20.28
C LYS A 2 -30.72 -3.49 19.52
N GLU A 3 -30.90 -3.62 18.21
CA GLU A 3 -29.88 -4.21 17.34
C GLU A 3 -28.66 -3.30 17.30
N LYS A 4 -27.49 -3.89 17.08
CA LYS A 4 -26.22 -3.16 17.02
C LYS A 4 -25.70 -3.06 15.61
N VAL A 5 -25.04 -1.94 15.31
CA VAL A 5 -24.25 -1.73 14.11
C VAL A 5 -22.81 -1.39 14.51
N VAL A 6 -21.82 -1.98 13.83
CA VAL A 6 -20.42 -1.56 13.96
C VAL A 6 -20.12 -0.53 12.90
N LEU A 7 -19.62 0.63 13.32
CA LEU A 7 -19.22 1.72 12.44
C LEU A 7 -17.69 1.77 12.32
N ALA A 8 -17.16 1.68 11.11
CA ALA A 8 -15.78 2.04 10.83
C ALA A 8 -15.59 3.54 11.11
N TYR A 9 -14.98 3.87 12.26
CA TYR A 9 -14.95 5.21 12.81
C TYR A 9 -13.54 5.79 12.78
N SER A 10 -13.35 6.82 11.99
CA SER A 10 -12.07 7.55 11.92
C SER A 10 -12.01 8.77 12.86
N GLY A 11 -13.15 9.18 13.42
CA GLY A 11 -13.26 10.43 14.18
C GLY A 11 -13.35 11.69 13.31
N GLY A 12 -13.34 11.53 11.99
CA GLY A 12 -13.60 12.63 11.05
C GLY A 12 -15.07 13.04 11.01
N LEU A 13 -15.36 14.14 10.31
CA LEU A 13 -16.70 14.70 10.22
C LEU A 13 -17.73 13.70 9.72
N ASP A 14 -17.47 13.06 8.56
CA ASP A 14 -18.38 12.12 7.92
C ASP A 14 -18.77 10.97 8.88
N THR A 15 -17.79 10.31 9.49
CA THR A 15 -18.06 9.20 10.40
C THR A 15 -18.72 9.65 11.71
N THR A 16 -18.51 10.90 12.12
CA THR A 16 -19.15 11.49 13.28
C THR A 16 -20.63 11.77 13.00
N ALA A 17 -20.97 12.34 11.84
CA ALA A 17 -22.36 12.57 11.42
C ALA A 17 -23.16 11.27 11.22
N ILE A 18 -22.50 10.19 10.82
CA ILE A 18 -23.12 8.87 10.64
C ILE A 18 -23.66 8.30 11.96
N ILE A 19 -23.06 8.60 13.12
CA ILE A 19 -23.52 8.05 14.41
C ILE A 19 -24.97 8.41 14.72
N PRO A 20 -25.36 9.70 14.84
CA PRO A 20 -26.76 10.07 15.08
C PRO A 20 -27.68 9.61 13.93
N TRP A 21 -27.22 9.66 12.69
CA TRP A 21 -28.01 9.22 11.55
C TRP A 21 -28.39 7.72 11.62
N LEU A 22 -27.47 6.84 12.00
CA LEU A 22 -27.75 5.41 12.20
C LEU A 22 -28.78 5.16 13.31
N LYS A 23 -28.72 5.96 14.38
CA LYS A 23 -29.66 5.87 15.49
C LYS A 23 -31.07 6.30 15.10
N GLU A 24 -31.20 7.38 14.34
CA GLU A 24 -32.50 7.92 13.90
C GLU A 24 -33.13 7.06 12.80
N THR A 25 -32.33 6.68 11.80
CA THR A 25 -32.81 5.98 10.61
C THR A 25 -33.15 4.51 10.88
N PHE A 26 -32.32 3.82 11.67
CA PHE A 26 -32.41 2.37 11.88
C PHE A 26 -32.71 1.98 13.33
N ASN A 27 -32.73 2.92 14.26
CA ASN A 27 -32.87 2.68 15.71
C ASN A 27 -31.79 1.73 16.27
N TYR A 28 -30.57 1.75 15.73
CA TYR A 28 -29.46 0.94 16.18
C TYR A 28 -28.72 1.52 17.39
N ASP A 29 -28.09 0.64 18.18
CA ASP A 29 -27.01 1.00 19.08
C ASP A 29 -25.71 0.98 18.26
N VAL A 30 -25.01 2.14 18.17
CA VAL A 30 -23.81 2.29 17.34
C VAL A 30 -22.57 1.96 18.15
N VAL A 31 -21.85 0.94 17.70
CA VAL A 31 -20.53 0.55 18.21
C VAL A 31 -19.48 1.12 17.26
N CYS A 32 -18.81 2.19 17.69
CA CYS A 32 -17.72 2.77 16.92
C CYS A 32 -16.46 1.90 17.02
N CYS A 33 -15.73 1.78 15.93
CA CYS A 33 -14.52 0.99 15.86
C CYS A 33 -13.46 1.74 15.07
N CYS A 34 -12.44 2.23 15.77
CA CYS A 34 -11.25 2.80 15.18
C CYS A 34 -10.14 1.75 15.19
N ILE A 35 -9.58 1.45 14.03
CA ILE A 35 -8.48 0.51 13.88
C ILE A 35 -7.21 1.30 13.66
N ASP A 36 -6.27 1.18 14.60
CA ASP A 36 -4.97 1.81 14.54
C ASP A 36 -4.02 1.01 13.63
N CYS A 37 -3.79 1.54 12.44
CA CYS A 37 -2.79 1.08 11.47
C CYS A 37 -1.52 1.95 11.47
N GLY A 38 -1.31 2.76 12.51
CA GLY A 38 -0.17 3.69 12.61
C GLY A 38 -0.46 5.10 12.11
N GLN A 39 -1.70 5.58 12.22
CA GLN A 39 -2.09 6.95 11.85
C GLN A 39 -1.68 8.02 12.88
N GLY A 40 -1.16 7.61 14.05
CA GLY A 40 -0.55 8.52 15.03
C GLY A 40 -1.55 9.48 15.69
N GLU A 41 -1.28 10.78 15.63
CA GLU A 41 -2.05 11.84 16.31
C GLU A 41 -3.54 11.93 15.91
N GLU A 42 -3.93 11.31 14.81
CA GLU A 42 -5.34 11.24 14.40
C GLU A 42 -6.24 10.50 15.41
N LEU A 43 -5.62 9.70 16.31
CA LEU A 43 -6.32 8.98 17.38
C LEU A 43 -6.67 9.87 18.59
N ASP A 44 -6.10 11.07 18.69
CA ASP A 44 -6.30 11.94 19.85
C ASP A 44 -7.75 12.44 19.95
N GLY A 45 -8.33 12.34 21.15
CA GLY A 45 -9.67 12.81 21.45
C GLY A 45 -10.82 11.97 20.86
N LEU A 46 -10.55 10.80 20.28
CA LEU A 46 -11.58 9.92 19.70
C LEU A 46 -12.67 9.49 20.69
N GLU A 47 -12.29 9.17 21.94
CA GLU A 47 -13.25 8.74 22.97
C GLU A 47 -14.28 9.82 23.29
N GLU A 48 -13.81 11.07 23.45
CA GLU A 48 -14.67 12.21 23.73
C GLU A 48 -15.61 12.49 22.54
N ARG A 49 -15.06 12.49 21.31
CA ARG A 49 -15.84 12.68 20.08
C ARG A 49 -16.93 11.62 19.91
N ALA A 50 -16.56 10.34 20.04
CA ALA A 50 -17.53 9.25 19.93
C ALA A 50 -18.64 9.35 20.98
N LYS A 51 -18.30 9.69 22.22
CA LYS A 51 -19.24 9.87 23.32
C LYS A 51 -20.18 11.04 23.08
N LEU A 52 -19.66 12.20 22.67
CA LEU A 52 -20.45 13.40 22.34
C LEU A 52 -21.42 13.12 21.18
N SER A 53 -21.01 12.32 20.22
CA SER A 53 -21.84 11.92 19.07
C SER A 53 -22.90 10.85 19.42
N GLY A 54 -22.87 10.33 20.63
CA GLY A 54 -23.86 9.37 21.15
C GLY A 54 -23.58 7.92 20.76
N ALA A 55 -22.33 7.55 20.51
CA ALA A 55 -21.94 6.15 20.37
C ALA A 55 -22.24 5.36 21.63
N ALA A 56 -22.73 4.12 21.49
CA ALA A 56 -22.98 3.23 22.61
C ALA A 56 -21.68 2.62 23.16
N LYS A 57 -20.67 2.47 22.30
CA LYS A 57 -19.36 1.92 22.65
C LYS A 57 -18.31 2.36 21.62
N LEU A 58 -17.07 2.48 22.06
CA LEU A 58 -15.91 2.67 21.17
C LEU A 58 -14.89 1.55 21.40
N TYR A 59 -14.38 1.01 20.31
CA TYR A 59 -13.19 0.20 20.25
C TYR A 59 -12.06 1.00 19.57
N ILE A 60 -10.88 0.98 20.14
CA ILE A 60 -9.64 1.41 19.52
C ILE A 60 -8.73 0.18 19.54
N GLU A 61 -8.47 -0.40 18.38
CA GLU A 61 -7.72 -1.64 18.23
C GLU A 61 -6.41 -1.36 17.52
N ASP A 62 -5.29 -1.53 18.23
CA ASP A 62 -3.95 -1.44 17.65
C ASP A 62 -3.63 -2.72 16.87
N ILE A 63 -3.47 -2.57 15.56
CA ILE A 63 -3.06 -3.65 14.65
C ILE A 63 -1.77 -3.32 13.91
N VAL A 64 -0.96 -2.37 14.37
CA VAL A 64 0.23 -1.88 13.66
C VAL A 64 1.21 -3.00 13.33
N ASP A 65 1.51 -3.88 14.28
CA ASP A 65 2.40 -5.03 14.04
C ASP A 65 1.76 -6.05 13.08
N ASP A 66 0.45 -6.38 13.26
CA ASP A 66 -0.29 -7.26 12.34
C ASP A 66 -0.36 -6.71 10.92
N PHE A 67 -0.56 -5.39 10.79
CA PHE A 67 -0.55 -4.70 9.49
C PHE A 67 0.82 -4.78 8.82
N ALA A 68 1.90 -4.55 9.57
CA ALA A 68 3.25 -4.66 9.06
C ALA A 68 3.59 -6.08 8.59
N ASP A 69 3.34 -7.08 9.43
CA ASP A 69 3.77 -8.45 9.19
C ASP A 69 2.91 -9.17 8.16
N ASN A 70 1.58 -9.00 8.19
CA ASN A 70 0.64 -9.79 7.42
C ASN A 70 0.05 -9.09 6.18
N TYR A 71 0.29 -7.78 6.00
CA TYR A 71 -0.21 -7.03 4.84
C TYR A 71 0.92 -6.32 4.09
N ILE A 72 1.83 -5.64 4.78
CA ILE A 72 2.93 -4.93 4.14
C ILE A 72 4.02 -5.90 3.67
N VAL A 73 4.53 -6.78 4.55
CA VAL A 73 5.58 -7.74 4.19
C VAL A 73 5.22 -8.58 2.96
N PRO A 74 4.01 -9.16 2.85
CA PRO A 74 3.60 -9.89 1.65
C PRO A 74 3.71 -9.08 0.35
N CYS A 75 3.34 -7.79 0.38
CA CYS A 75 3.46 -6.90 -0.78
C CYS A 75 4.91 -6.54 -1.09
N VAL A 76 5.76 -6.36 -0.06
CA VAL A 76 7.21 -6.14 -0.23
C VAL A 76 7.88 -7.36 -0.86
N GLN A 77 7.61 -8.57 -0.32
CA GLN A 77 8.15 -9.82 -0.86
C GLN A 77 7.73 -10.06 -2.32
N ALA A 78 6.50 -9.69 -2.67
CA ALA A 78 6.03 -9.76 -4.03
C ALA A 78 6.61 -8.67 -4.94
N HIS A 79 7.03 -7.55 -4.40
CA HIS A 79 7.31 -6.30 -5.11
C HIS A 79 6.04 -5.77 -5.82
N ALA A 80 4.90 -5.82 -5.12
CA ALA A 80 3.60 -5.43 -5.67
C ALA A 80 3.48 -3.90 -5.75
N VAL A 81 3.43 -3.34 -6.96
CA VAL A 81 3.31 -1.90 -7.24
C VAL A 81 2.19 -1.69 -8.25
N TYR A 82 1.21 -0.86 -7.92
CA TYR A 82 0.10 -0.59 -8.83
C TYR A 82 0.47 0.53 -9.81
N GLU A 83 0.24 0.27 -11.10
CA GLU A 83 0.56 1.19 -12.21
C GLU A 83 2.02 1.70 -12.17
N ASP A 84 2.95 0.83 -11.77
CA ASP A 84 4.40 1.06 -11.68
C ASP A 84 4.86 2.10 -10.64
N GLU A 85 3.94 2.73 -9.90
CA GLU A 85 4.27 3.84 -9.01
C GLU A 85 3.65 3.72 -7.61
N TYR A 86 2.40 3.28 -7.49
CA TYR A 86 1.67 3.29 -6.23
C TYR A 86 1.98 2.07 -5.34
N LEU A 87 2.57 2.30 -4.17
CA LEU A 87 2.97 1.27 -3.20
C LEU A 87 1.82 0.78 -2.29
N LEU A 88 0.57 0.92 -2.72
CA LEU A 88 -0.63 0.26 -2.17
C LEU A 88 -0.99 0.57 -0.71
N GLY A 89 -0.50 1.65 -0.09
CA GLY A 89 -0.64 1.88 1.35
C GLY A 89 -2.07 1.89 1.86
N THR A 90 -3.00 2.62 1.22
CA THR A 90 -4.43 2.59 1.57
C THR A 90 -5.04 1.23 1.23
N SER A 91 -4.65 0.63 0.10
CA SER A 91 -5.21 -0.63 -0.38
C SER A 91 -4.90 -1.81 0.54
N MET A 92 -3.72 -1.84 1.16
CA MET A 92 -3.31 -2.86 2.14
C MET A 92 -3.99 -2.66 3.49
N ALA A 93 -4.27 -1.43 3.90
CA ALA A 93 -4.89 -1.15 5.20
C ALA A 93 -6.37 -1.57 5.24
N ARG A 94 -7.12 -1.41 4.17
CA ARG A 94 -8.57 -1.67 4.17
C ARG A 94 -8.95 -3.12 4.45
N PRO A 95 -8.30 -4.16 3.89
CA PRO A 95 -8.58 -5.55 4.29
C PRO A 95 -8.21 -5.85 5.75
N ALA A 96 -7.14 -5.25 6.29
CA ALA A 96 -6.77 -5.39 7.70
C ALA A 96 -7.87 -4.80 8.60
N ILE A 97 -8.34 -3.60 8.28
CA ILE A 97 -9.44 -2.93 9.00
C ILE A 97 -10.74 -3.75 8.86
N ALA A 98 -11.10 -4.18 7.65
CA ALA A 98 -12.33 -4.96 7.42
C ALA A 98 -12.38 -6.24 8.26
N LYS A 99 -11.25 -6.94 8.38
CA LYS A 99 -11.13 -8.14 9.23
C LYS A 99 -11.45 -7.82 10.69
N ARG A 100 -10.89 -6.75 11.25
CA ARG A 100 -11.17 -6.33 12.64
C ARG A 100 -12.61 -5.88 12.85
N LEU A 101 -13.17 -5.15 11.88
CA LEU A 101 -14.60 -4.77 11.94
C LEU A 101 -15.51 -6.00 12.01
N VAL A 102 -15.23 -7.04 11.22
CA VAL A 102 -15.98 -8.31 11.26
C VAL A 102 -15.80 -9.01 12.60
N GLU A 103 -14.59 -9.11 13.13
CA GLU A 103 -14.31 -9.72 14.43
C GLU A 103 -15.09 -9.01 15.56
N ILE A 104 -15.13 -7.68 15.56
CA ILE A 104 -15.87 -6.88 16.53
C ILE A 104 -17.38 -7.03 16.31
N ALA A 105 -17.86 -7.04 15.06
CA ALA A 105 -19.27 -7.26 14.77
C ALA A 105 -19.75 -8.62 15.30
N ARG A 106 -18.97 -9.68 15.15
CA ARG A 106 -19.27 -11.00 15.73
C ARG A 106 -19.27 -10.97 17.26
N LYS A 107 -18.27 -10.33 17.87
CA LYS A 107 -18.14 -10.18 19.33
C LYS A 107 -19.34 -9.43 19.95
N GLU A 108 -19.84 -8.39 19.29
CA GLU A 108 -20.95 -7.56 19.71
C GLU A 108 -22.31 -8.11 19.29
N ASN A 109 -22.38 -9.19 18.53
CA ASN A 109 -23.59 -9.71 17.87
C ASN A 109 -24.29 -8.62 17.05
N ALA A 110 -23.50 -7.83 16.32
CA ALA A 110 -24.02 -6.77 15.48
C ALA A 110 -24.65 -7.34 14.20
N VAL A 111 -25.74 -6.74 13.75
CA VAL A 111 -26.46 -7.17 12.54
C VAL A 111 -25.95 -6.50 11.28
N ALA A 112 -25.19 -5.41 11.45
CA ALA A 112 -24.65 -4.63 10.33
C ALA A 112 -23.26 -4.07 10.63
N ILE A 113 -22.53 -3.79 9.55
CA ILE A 113 -21.30 -2.97 9.54
C ILE A 113 -21.56 -1.76 8.65
N CYS A 114 -21.21 -0.57 9.14
CA CYS A 114 -21.32 0.69 8.41
C CYS A 114 -19.93 1.28 8.13
N HIS A 115 -19.75 1.86 6.95
CA HIS A 115 -18.55 2.63 6.61
C HIS A 115 -18.93 3.98 5.98
N GLY A 116 -18.06 5.00 6.17
CA GLY A 116 -18.23 6.34 5.64
C GLY A 116 -17.55 6.58 4.29
N ALA A 117 -17.11 5.54 3.59
CA ALA A 117 -16.47 5.71 2.29
C ALA A 117 -17.44 6.27 1.24
N THR A 118 -16.97 7.29 0.49
CA THR A 118 -17.78 7.96 -0.53
C THR A 118 -18.00 7.07 -1.75
N GLY A 119 -19.08 7.33 -2.52
CA GLY A 119 -19.40 6.59 -3.74
C GLY A 119 -18.39 6.79 -4.89
N LYS A 120 -17.46 7.74 -4.77
CA LYS A 120 -16.43 8.06 -5.78
C LYS A 120 -15.08 7.39 -5.52
N GLY A 121 -14.84 6.92 -4.28
CA GLY A 121 -13.57 6.32 -3.88
C GLY A 121 -13.52 4.79 -4.04
N ASN A 122 -12.31 4.24 -4.07
CA ASN A 122 -12.09 2.79 -4.09
C ASN A 122 -12.40 2.11 -2.74
N ASP A 123 -12.34 2.85 -1.65
CA ASP A 123 -12.43 2.30 -0.29
C ASP A 123 -13.74 1.60 0.00
N GLN A 124 -14.86 2.09 -0.57
CA GLN A 124 -16.14 1.40 -0.50
C GLN A 124 -16.03 -0.05 -1.01
N ILE A 125 -15.34 -0.25 -2.15
CA ILE A 125 -15.16 -1.58 -2.73
C ILE A 125 -14.29 -2.44 -1.82
N ARG A 126 -13.17 -1.89 -1.33
CA ARG A 126 -12.21 -2.58 -0.47
C ARG A 126 -12.84 -3.05 0.84
N PHE A 127 -13.61 -2.18 1.53
CA PHE A 127 -14.35 -2.56 2.74
C PHE A 127 -15.39 -3.64 2.45
N GLU A 128 -16.23 -3.43 1.45
CA GLU A 128 -17.35 -4.32 1.19
C GLU A 128 -16.91 -5.70 0.71
N LEU A 129 -15.92 -5.78 -0.19
CA LEU A 129 -15.39 -7.07 -0.61
C LEU A 129 -14.72 -7.81 0.55
N GLY A 130 -13.98 -7.11 1.42
CA GLY A 130 -13.39 -7.69 2.62
C GLY A 130 -14.44 -8.20 3.59
N ILE A 131 -15.45 -7.41 3.90
CA ILE A 131 -16.55 -7.80 4.80
C ILE A 131 -17.35 -8.97 4.21
N THR A 132 -17.70 -8.89 2.93
CA THR A 132 -18.47 -9.95 2.25
C THR A 132 -17.73 -11.28 2.23
N ALA A 133 -16.42 -11.26 2.01
CA ALA A 133 -15.61 -12.47 2.01
C ALA A 133 -15.54 -13.14 3.40
N LEU A 134 -15.53 -12.35 4.48
CA LEU A 134 -15.36 -12.83 5.85
C LEU A 134 -16.68 -13.06 6.58
N ALA A 135 -17.73 -12.32 6.21
CA ALA A 135 -19.03 -12.34 6.90
C ALA A 135 -20.19 -12.05 5.93
N PRO A 136 -20.52 -12.98 5.02
CA PRO A 136 -21.54 -12.77 3.97
C PRO A 136 -22.97 -12.58 4.52
N ASP A 137 -23.19 -12.90 5.79
CA ASP A 137 -24.47 -12.77 6.49
C ASP A 137 -24.65 -11.41 7.17
N ILE A 138 -23.59 -10.59 7.29
CA ILE A 138 -23.67 -9.27 7.91
C ILE A 138 -24.11 -8.23 6.87
N LYS A 139 -25.13 -7.43 7.20
CA LYS A 139 -25.60 -6.33 6.36
C LYS A 139 -24.54 -5.23 6.29
N ILE A 140 -24.28 -4.71 5.10
CA ILE A 140 -23.41 -3.55 4.89
C ILE A 140 -24.28 -2.29 4.74
N ILE A 141 -23.91 -1.22 5.43
CA ILE A 141 -24.54 0.10 5.33
C ILE A 141 -23.50 1.08 4.80
N ALA A 142 -23.79 1.69 3.65
CA ALA A 142 -22.95 2.68 3.00
C ALA A 142 -23.77 3.96 2.73
N PRO A 143 -23.83 4.91 3.69
CA PRO A 143 -24.73 6.07 3.64
C PRO A 143 -24.62 6.86 2.34
N TRP A 144 -23.42 7.14 1.87
CA TRP A 144 -23.16 7.92 0.63
C TRP A 144 -23.80 7.33 -0.65
N ARG A 145 -24.23 6.08 -0.63
CA ARG A 145 -24.98 5.44 -1.73
C ARG A 145 -26.47 5.27 -1.43
N MET A 146 -26.93 5.66 -0.24
CA MET A 146 -28.32 5.57 0.19
C MET A 146 -29.02 6.92 0.02
N THR A 147 -28.97 7.48 -1.20
CA THR A 147 -29.40 8.86 -1.52
C THR A 147 -30.85 9.16 -1.21
N ASP A 148 -31.71 8.14 -1.06
CA ASP A 148 -33.12 8.32 -0.67
C ASP A 148 -33.27 8.69 0.80
N ILE A 149 -32.29 8.36 1.66
CA ILE A 149 -32.38 8.54 3.12
C ILE A 149 -31.15 9.28 3.70
N TRP A 150 -30.03 9.33 2.98
CA TRP A 150 -28.86 10.14 3.31
C TRP A 150 -28.97 11.49 2.58
N THR A 151 -29.28 12.54 3.32
CA THR A 151 -29.57 13.87 2.74
C THR A 151 -28.40 14.84 2.76
N MET A 152 -27.34 14.52 3.50
CA MET A 152 -26.12 15.35 3.58
C MET A 152 -25.28 15.14 2.32
N GLN A 153 -25.12 16.20 1.53
CA GLN A 153 -24.41 16.14 0.25
C GLN A 153 -23.10 16.94 0.24
N SER A 154 -22.91 17.76 1.26
CA SER A 154 -21.73 18.61 1.40
C SER A 154 -21.19 18.54 2.84
N ARG A 155 -19.94 19.00 2.99
CA ARG A 155 -19.30 19.15 4.29
C ARG A 155 -20.07 20.12 5.20
N GLU A 156 -20.64 21.18 4.62
CA GLU A 156 -21.47 22.14 5.32
C GLU A 156 -22.75 21.48 5.87
N ASP A 157 -23.41 20.65 5.06
CA ASP A 157 -24.61 19.90 5.51
C ASP A 157 -24.29 19.01 6.72
N GLU A 158 -23.14 18.32 6.69
CA GLU A 158 -22.69 17.46 7.80
C GLU A 158 -22.38 18.27 9.06
N ILE A 159 -21.73 19.42 8.93
CA ILE A 159 -21.45 20.33 10.05
C ILE A 159 -22.76 20.81 10.67
N ASP A 160 -23.72 21.26 9.85
CA ASP A 160 -24.99 21.77 10.33
C ASP A 160 -25.82 20.63 10.97
N TYR A 161 -25.78 19.43 10.41
CA TYR A 161 -26.41 18.24 11.00
C TYR A 161 -25.79 17.89 12.36
N CYS A 162 -24.47 17.88 12.46
CA CYS A 162 -23.78 17.63 13.74
C CYS A 162 -24.17 18.68 14.80
N LYS A 163 -24.20 19.98 14.44
CA LYS A 163 -24.62 21.06 15.35
C LYS A 163 -26.06 20.92 15.80
N ALA A 164 -26.98 20.56 14.89
CA ALA A 164 -28.38 20.30 15.23
C ALA A 164 -28.56 19.16 16.25
N HIS A 165 -27.61 18.22 16.31
CA HIS A 165 -27.55 17.12 17.27
C HIS A 165 -26.73 17.43 18.52
N GLY A 166 -26.32 18.68 18.72
CA GLY A 166 -25.49 19.09 19.88
C GLY A 166 -24.06 18.63 19.82
N ILE A 167 -23.57 18.22 18.65
CA ILE A 167 -22.20 17.82 18.41
C ILE A 167 -21.44 19.03 17.88
N ASP A 168 -20.84 19.78 18.81
CA ASP A 168 -20.03 20.96 18.49
C ASP A 168 -18.55 20.56 18.52
N LEU A 169 -18.07 20.14 17.38
CA LEU A 169 -16.65 19.76 17.20
C LEU A 169 -15.95 20.79 16.33
N PRO A 170 -14.65 21.04 16.55
CA PRO A 170 -13.87 22.05 15.80
C PRO A 170 -13.52 21.55 14.39
N PHE A 171 -14.54 21.17 13.62
CA PHE A 171 -14.35 20.89 12.21
C PHE A 171 -14.23 22.24 11.46
N ASP A 172 -13.05 22.52 10.95
CA ASP A 172 -12.84 23.70 10.12
C ASP A 172 -13.50 23.47 8.74
N ALA A 173 -14.33 24.43 8.34
CA ALA A 173 -14.92 24.48 7.00
C ALA A 173 -13.89 24.82 5.92
N LYS A 174 -12.64 25.14 6.30
CA LYS A 174 -11.59 25.49 5.33
C LYS A 174 -11.29 24.30 4.42
N HIS A 175 -11.09 24.63 3.16
CA HIS A 175 -10.55 23.71 2.18
C HIS A 175 -9.20 23.19 2.67
N SER A 176 -9.12 21.88 2.88
CA SER A 176 -7.90 21.16 3.25
C SER A 176 -7.76 19.95 2.35
N TYR A 177 -6.53 19.48 2.16
CA TYR A 177 -6.32 18.20 1.48
C TYR A 177 -7.08 17.08 2.19
N SER A 178 -7.67 16.19 1.39
CA SER A 178 -8.13 14.91 1.90
C SER A 178 -6.91 14.02 2.12
N ARG A 179 -6.74 13.54 3.34
CA ARG A 179 -5.57 12.76 3.75
C ARG A 179 -6.01 11.40 4.31
N ASP A 180 -5.22 10.36 3.98
CA ASP A 180 -5.32 9.03 4.59
C ASP A 180 -3.93 8.59 5.00
N ARG A 181 -3.72 8.38 6.31
CA ARG A 181 -2.42 8.06 6.90
C ARG A 181 -2.46 6.69 7.57
N ASN A 182 -1.36 5.96 7.42
CA ASN A 182 -1.08 4.75 8.20
C ASN A 182 0.44 4.59 8.37
N LEU A 183 0.89 3.47 8.95
CA LEU A 183 2.31 3.16 9.13
C LEU A 183 3.15 3.29 7.86
N TRP A 184 2.56 2.93 6.71
CA TRP A 184 3.26 2.80 5.43
C TRP A 184 3.37 4.11 4.67
N HIS A 185 2.31 4.91 4.67
CA HIS A 185 2.22 6.10 3.84
C HIS A 185 1.26 7.17 4.37
N ILE A 186 1.26 8.30 3.69
CA ILE A 186 0.15 9.27 3.70
C ILE A 186 -0.21 9.62 2.25
N SER A 187 -1.51 9.66 1.96
CA SER A 187 -2.05 10.16 0.69
C SER A 187 -2.58 11.57 0.83
N HIS A 188 -2.50 12.35 -0.25
CA HIS A 188 -3.04 13.70 -0.35
C HIS A 188 -3.86 13.82 -1.64
N GLU A 189 -5.10 14.27 -1.52
CA GLU A 189 -6.01 14.51 -2.64
C GLU A 189 -6.74 15.86 -2.46
N GLY A 190 -7.29 16.41 -3.54
CA GLY A 190 -8.09 17.63 -3.51
C GLY A 190 -7.30 18.91 -3.76
N LEU A 191 -7.97 20.07 -3.61
CA LEU A 191 -7.42 21.41 -3.86
C LEU A 191 -6.83 21.52 -5.28
N GLU A 192 -5.60 22.06 -5.40
CA GLU A 192 -4.91 22.23 -6.68
C GLU A 192 -4.60 20.92 -7.40
N LEU A 193 -4.60 19.78 -6.66
CA LEU A 193 -4.35 18.46 -7.24
C LEU A 193 -5.51 17.97 -8.14
N GLU A 194 -6.70 18.57 -8.02
CA GLU A 194 -7.86 18.21 -8.86
C GLU A 194 -7.64 18.57 -10.34
N ASP A 195 -6.77 19.54 -10.61
CA ASP A 195 -6.35 19.88 -11.97
C ASP A 195 -4.92 19.40 -12.22
N PRO A 196 -4.71 18.40 -13.09
CA PRO A 196 -3.38 17.87 -13.39
C PRO A 196 -2.39 18.88 -14.00
N SER A 197 -2.86 20.04 -14.43
CA SER A 197 -2.00 21.11 -14.95
C SER A 197 -1.33 21.95 -13.85
N ASN A 198 -1.78 21.82 -12.60
CA ASN A 198 -1.22 22.53 -11.48
C ASN A 198 -0.03 21.77 -10.86
N GLU A 199 1.00 22.52 -10.48
CA GLU A 199 2.08 22.01 -9.64
C GLU A 199 1.58 21.86 -8.20
N PRO A 200 1.86 20.73 -7.50
CA PRO A 200 1.51 20.57 -6.09
C PRO A 200 2.25 21.60 -5.22
N ASN A 201 1.55 22.18 -4.27
CA ASN A 201 2.18 23.00 -3.23
C ASN A 201 2.83 22.12 -2.17
N TYR A 202 4.01 21.58 -2.46
CA TYR A 202 4.74 20.65 -1.58
C TYR A 202 5.03 21.24 -0.19
N ASP A 203 5.10 22.57 -0.04
CA ASP A 203 5.38 23.22 1.24
C ASP A 203 4.23 23.06 2.24
N ASP A 204 2.98 23.06 1.75
CA ASP A 204 1.78 22.87 2.57
C ASP A 204 1.30 21.42 2.57
N LEU A 205 1.68 20.65 1.54
CA LEU A 205 1.19 19.31 1.32
C LEU A 205 1.94 18.28 2.15
N LEU A 206 3.30 18.32 2.14
CA LEU A 206 4.14 17.28 2.74
C LEU A 206 4.05 17.27 4.27
N VAL A 207 3.92 16.07 4.84
CA VAL A 207 3.80 15.81 6.28
C VAL A 207 4.89 14.86 6.80
N MET A 208 5.23 13.83 6.02
CA MET A 208 6.24 12.84 6.39
C MET A 208 7.61 13.14 5.80
N SER A 209 7.65 13.92 4.72
CA SER A 209 8.83 14.16 3.91
C SER A 209 9.16 15.65 3.80
N THR A 210 10.37 15.93 3.35
CA THR A 210 10.77 17.24 2.84
C THR A 210 11.03 17.14 1.35
N THR A 211 11.02 18.28 0.61
CA THR A 211 11.45 18.23 -0.79
C THR A 211 12.95 17.96 -0.92
N PRO A 212 13.42 17.37 -2.04
CA PRO A 212 14.85 17.13 -2.26
C PRO A 212 15.72 18.38 -2.11
N GLU A 213 15.19 19.56 -2.49
CA GLU A 213 15.89 20.85 -2.38
C GLU A 213 16.16 21.25 -0.92
N LYS A 214 15.19 20.95 -0.03
CA LYS A 214 15.27 21.25 1.41
C LYS A 214 15.98 20.17 2.22
N ALA A 215 16.23 18.99 1.61
CA ALA A 215 16.91 17.88 2.26
C ALA A 215 18.38 18.21 2.56
N PRO A 216 18.98 17.58 3.60
CA PRO A 216 20.36 17.84 4.01
C PRO A 216 21.39 17.64 2.89
N ASP A 217 22.39 18.51 2.85
CA ASP A 217 23.55 18.43 1.92
C ASP A 217 24.62 17.41 2.37
N LYS A 218 24.21 16.41 3.13
CA LYS A 218 25.06 15.33 3.62
C LYS A 218 24.36 13.99 3.41
N ALA A 219 24.99 13.13 2.62
CA ALA A 219 24.50 11.78 2.42
C ALA A 219 24.51 10.95 3.72
N GLU A 220 23.53 10.07 3.87
CA GLU A 220 23.42 9.15 5.00
C GLU A 220 23.40 7.70 4.49
N TYR A 221 24.10 6.81 5.17
CA TYR A 221 24.14 5.40 4.83
C TYR A 221 23.18 4.63 5.72
N VAL A 222 22.47 3.68 5.14
CA VAL A 222 21.62 2.73 5.83
C VAL A 222 21.98 1.32 5.39
N THR A 223 22.13 0.42 6.36
CA THR A 223 22.35 -1.01 6.16
C THR A 223 21.17 -1.77 6.70
N MET A 224 20.63 -2.69 5.91
CA MET A 224 19.46 -3.50 6.27
C MET A 224 19.79 -4.98 6.09
N THR A 225 19.33 -5.80 7.03
CA THR A 225 19.41 -7.26 6.89
C THR A 225 18.02 -7.85 6.63
N PHE A 226 18.00 -8.92 5.87
CA PHE A 226 16.80 -9.70 5.55
C PHE A 226 17.01 -11.17 5.84
N GLU A 227 15.94 -11.83 6.25
CA GLU A 227 15.84 -13.28 6.35
C GLU A 227 14.54 -13.74 5.69
N LYS A 228 14.66 -14.60 4.66
CA LYS A 228 13.52 -15.09 3.86
C LYS A 228 12.62 -13.94 3.34
N GLY A 229 13.24 -12.88 2.86
CA GLY A 229 12.56 -11.70 2.34
C GLY A 229 11.93 -10.78 3.38
N VAL A 230 12.06 -11.09 4.68
CA VAL A 230 11.55 -10.27 5.78
C VAL A 230 12.68 -9.41 6.34
N PRO A 231 12.51 -8.08 6.46
CA PRO A 231 13.52 -7.21 7.05
C PRO A 231 13.68 -7.49 8.55
N LYS A 232 14.92 -7.50 9.05
CA LYS A 232 15.27 -7.88 10.43
C LYS A 232 15.97 -6.79 11.21
N SER A 233 16.81 -5.98 10.54
CA SER A 233 17.59 -4.96 11.24
C SER A 233 17.86 -3.73 10.40
N ILE A 234 18.15 -2.62 11.06
CA ILE A 234 18.71 -1.40 10.47
C ILE A 234 20.00 -1.05 11.22
N ASN A 235 21.10 -0.85 10.47
CA ASN A 235 22.41 -0.46 11.01
C ASN A 235 22.89 -1.40 12.13
N GLY A 236 22.57 -2.69 12.05
CA GLY A 236 22.96 -3.71 13.02
C GLY A 236 22.04 -3.82 14.24
N GLU A 237 21.00 -3.02 14.34
CA GLU A 237 19.99 -3.10 15.40
C GLU A 237 18.78 -3.93 14.92
N GLU A 238 18.54 -5.07 15.57
CA GLU A 238 17.36 -5.89 15.31
C GLU A 238 16.11 -5.24 15.88
N MET A 239 15.02 -5.24 15.11
CA MET A 239 13.74 -4.65 15.52
C MET A 239 12.58 -5.29 14.79
N LYS A 240 11.36 -5.02 15.27
CA LYS A 240 10.13 -5.44 14.60
C LYS A 240 10.00 -4.76 13.24
N VAL A 241 9.29 -5.39 12.31
CA VAL A 241 9.04 -4.82 10.98
C VAL A 241 8.38 -3.44 11.06
N SER A 242 7.41 -3.26 11.96
CA SER A 242 6.75 -1.97 12.17
C SER A 242 7.73 -0.86 12.57
N ASP A 243 8.71 -1.16 13.43
CA ASP A 243 9.74 -0.21 13.86
C ASP A 243 10.78 0.06 12.76
N ILE A 244 11.10 -0.97 11.97
CA ILE A 244 11.91 -0.81 10.74
C ILE A 244 11.25 0.20 9.80
N ILE A 245 9.95 0.05 9.54
CA ILE A 245 9.20 0.96 8.67
C ILE A 245 9.20 2.38 9.23
N ARG A 246 8.94 2.57 10.53
CA ARG A 246 9.01 3.89 11.17
C ARG A 246 10.39 4.53 11.00
N LYS A 247 11.45 3.76 11.26
CA LYS A 247 12.82 4.24 11.12
C LYS A 247 13.16 4.62 9.68
N LEU A 248 12.72 3.83 8.72
CA LEU A 248 12.91 4.12 7.30
C LEU A 248 12.07 5.33 6.85
N ASN A 249 10.88 5.53 7.42
CA ASN A 249 10.07 6.73 7.19
C ASN A 249 10.81 8.00 7.63
N GLU A 250 11.43 7.97 8.82
CA GLU A 250 12.24 9.10 9.33
C GLU A 250 13.44 9.38 8.39
N LEU A 251 14.19 8.34 8.03
CA LEU A 251 15.37 8.48 7.18
C LEU A 251 15.00 8.93 5.76
N GLY A 252 14.00 8.28 5.15
CA GLY A 252 13.56 8.59 3.80
C GLY A 252 12.92 9.98 3.72
N GLY A 253 12.06 10.33 4.67
CA GLY A 253 11.41 11.64 4.74
C GLY A 253 12.43 12.77 4.89
N LYS A 254 13.43 12.60 5.75
CA LYS A 254 14.55 13.54 5.93
C LYS A 254 15.29 13.82 4.62
N HIS A 255 15.42 12.82 3.76
CA HIS A 255 16.13 12.91 2.49
C HIS A 255 15.23 13.17 1.28
N GLY A 256 13.94 13.43 1.47
CA GLY A 256 13.00 13.73 0.39
C GLY A 256 12.74 12.53 -0.53
N ILE A 257 12.80 11.30 0.02
CA ILE A 257 12.57 10.06 -0.72
C ILE A 257 11.10 9.66 -0.62
N GLY A 258 10.56 9.09 -1.71
CA GLY A 258 9.24 8.47 -1.72
C GLY A 258 8.07 9.43 -1.85
N ILE A 259 8.27 10.59 -2.47
CA ILE A 259 7.21 11.50 -2.90
C ILE A 259 6.80 11.11 -4.32
N ILE A 260 5.53 10.77 -4.51
CA ILE A 260 4.99 10.28 -5.78
C ILE A 260 3.72 11.06 -6.11
N ASP A 261 3.68 11.68 -7.29
CA ASP A 261 2.52 12.40 -7.85
C ASP A 261 2.00 11.61 -9.05
N ILE A 262 0.85 10.96 -8.91
CA ILE A 262 0.31 10.08 -9.96
C ILE A 262 -1.13 10.41 -10.31
N VAL A 263 -1.47 10.12 -11.56
CA VAL A 263 -2.86 10.04 -12.04
C VAL A 263 -3.21 8.57 -12.25
N GLU A 264 -3.83 7.97 -11.24
CA GLU A 264 -4.18 6.55 -11.22
C GLU A 264 -5.56 6.25 -11.81
N ASN A 265 -5.76 5.02 -12.26
CA ASN A 265 -7.07 4.52 -12.68
C ASN A 265 -7.79 3.87 -11.50
N ARG A 266 -8.86 4.51 -11.00
CA ARG A 266 -9.68 3.93 -9.94
C ARG A 266 -10.50 2.75 -10.43
N VAL A 267 -10.77 1.78 -9.54
CA VAL A 267 -11.62 0.61 -9.84
C VAL A 267 -13.02 1.02 -10.30
N VAL A 268 -13.54 2.14 -9.80
CA VAL A 268 -14.83 2.72 -10.20
C VAL A 268 -14.80 3.36 -11.60
N GLY A 269 -13.69 3.30 -12.32
CA GLY A 269 -13.57 3.66 -13.73
C GLY A 269 -13.16 5.09 -14.05
N MET A 270 -12.94 5.95 -13.03
CA MET A 270 -12.42 7.31 -13.22
C MET A 270 -10.92 7.39 -12.96
N LYS A 271 -10.29 8.39 -13.56
CA LYS A 271 -8.92 8.79 -13.19
C LYS A 271 -8.97 9.71 -11.96
N SER A 272 -7.97 9.57 -11.10
CA SER A 272 -7.80 10.43 -9.93
C SER A 272 -6.32 10.74 -9.73
N ARG A 273 -6.01 11.99 -9.39
CA ARG A 273 -4.66 12.39 -9.02
C ARG A 273 -4.52 12.42 -7.52
N GLY A 274 -3.41 11.88 -7.04
CA GLY A 274 -3.00 11.95 -5.64
C GLY A 274 -1.49 12.09 -5.52
N VAL A 275 -1.06 12.77 -4.46
CA VAL A 275 0.34 12.77 -4.03
C VAL A 275 0.48 11.85 -2.83
N TYR A 276 1.45 10.95 -2.91
CA TYR A 276 1.72 9.96 -1.87
C TYR A 276 3.11 10.18 -1.29
N GLU A 277 3.22 10.13 0.04
CA GLU A 277 4.49 10.06 0.73
C GLU A 277 4.65 8.65 1.28
N THR A 278 5.63 7.90 0.74
CA THR A 278 5.94 6.52 1.16
C THR A 278 7.45 6.36 1.34
N PRO A 279 8.08 7.17 2.20
CA PRO A 279 9.53 7.25 2.24
C PRO A 279 10.20 5.94 2.66
N GLY A 280 9.74 5.33 3.74
CA GLY A 280 10.27 4.05 4.21
C GLY A 280 9.96 2.89 3.28
N GLY A 281 8.75 2.89 2.72
CA GLY A 281 8.34 1.88 1.75
C GLY A 281 9.19 1.88 0.49
N THR A 282 9.51 3.05 -0.04
CA THR A 282 10.38 3.19 -1.21
C THR A 282 11.77 2.62 -0.95
N ILE A 283 12.35 2.89 0.22
CA ILE A 283 13.65 2.32 0.62
C ILE A 283 13.55 0.81 0.79
N LEU A 284 12.50 0.31 1.44
CA LEU A 284 12.33 -1.11 1.72
C LEU A 284 12.12 -1.93 0.43
N TYR A 285 11.32 -1.42 -0.52
CA TYR A 285 11.15 -2.05 -1.84
C TYR A 285 12.47 -2.10 -2.60
N ALA A 286 13.22 -1.00 -2.63
CA ALA A 286 14.52 -0.95 -3.30
C ALA A 286 15.52 -1.92 -2.67
N ALA A 287 15.55 -2.06 -1.34
CA ALA A 287 16.44 -2.95 -0.63
C ALA A 287 16.11 -4.43 -0.88
N HIS A 288 14.83 -4.78 -0.80
CA HIS A 288 14.38 -6.14 -1.08
C HIS A 288 14.66 -6.55 -2.52
N GLN A 289 14.36 -5.68 -3.49
CA GLN A 289 14.65 -5.91 -4.91
C GLN A 289 16.15 -6.11 -5.15
N GLN A 290 16.99 -5.25 -4.56
CA GLN A 290 18.45 -5.36 -4.72
C GLN A 290 18.99 -6.68 -4.18
N LEU A 291 18.41 -7.21 -3.11
CA LEU A 291 18.80 -8.52 -2.57
C LEU A 291 18.36 -9.65 -3.49
N GLU A 292 17.15 -9.62 -4.02
CA GLU A 292 16.65 -10.62 -4.99
C GLU A 292 17.48 -10.67 -6.26
N GLU A 293 18.04 -9.54 -6.73
CA GLU A 293 18.93 -9.48 -7.92
C GLU A 293 20.14 -10.42 -7.79
N LEU A 294 20.60 -10.71 -6.56
CA LEU A 294 21.69 -11.65 -6.33
C LEU A 294 21.24 -13.12 -6.26
N ILE A 295 19.98 -13.40 -5.92
CA ILE A 295 19.56 -14.71 -5.43
C ILE A 295 18.61 -15.41 -6.41
N LEU A 296 17.70 -14.69 -7.05
CA LEU A 296 16.75 -15.29 -7.97
C LEU A 296 17.40 -15.55 -9.34
N ASP A 297 17.16 -16.76 -9.87
CA ASP A 297 17.48 -17.04 -11.25
C ASP A 297 16.53 -16.30 -12.21
N ARG A 298 16.95 -16.18 -13.47
CA ARG A 298 16.21 -15.41 -14.47
C ARG A 298 14.77 -15.86 -14.66
N ALA A 299 14.53 -17.16 -14.75
CA ALA A 299 13.18 -17.68 -15.02
C ALA A 299 12.22 -17.42 -13.85
N THR A 300 12.71 -17.64 -12.61
CA THR A 300 11.95 -17.33 -11.39
C THR A 300 11.64 -15.83 -11.28
N ALA A 301 12.62 -14.96 -11.56
CA ALA A 301 12.44 -13.52 -11.51
C ALA A 301 11.42 -13.02 -12.56
N GLU A 302 11.43 -13.57 -13.78
CA GLU A 302 10.47 -13.23 -14.84
C GLU A 302 9.03 -13.57 -14.41
N VAL A 303 8.77 -14.79 -13.94
CA VAL A 303 7.43 -15.21 -13.50
C VAL A 303 6.99 -14.43 -12.25
N LYS A 304 7.92 -14.21 -11.30
CA LYS A 304 7.61 -13.43 -10.10
C LYS A 304 7.15 -12.02 -10.43
N LYS A 305 7.74 -11.36 -11.42
CA LYS A 305 7.33 -10.04 -11.87
C LYS A 305 5.89 -10.04 -12.41
N GLU A 306 5.50 -11.02 -13.21
CA GLU A 306 4.13 -11.17 -13.70
C GLU A 306 3.14 -11.36 -12.53
N MET A 307 3.52 -12.15 -11.53
CA MET A 307 2.71 -12.38 -10.34
C MET A 307 2.64 -11.13 -9.44
N ALA A 308 3.69 -10.33 -9.37
CA ALA A 308 3.72 -9.05 -8.66
C ALA A 308 2.67 -8.07 -9.20
N ASP A 309 2.62 -7.89 -10.52
CA ASP A 309 1.65 -7.02 -11.17
C ASP A 309 0.22 -7.50 -10.90
N LYS A 310 0.01 -8.82 -10.96
CA LYS A 310 -1.32 -9.40 -10.68
C LYS A 310 -1.71 -9.27 -9.21
N LEU A 311 -0.77 -9.44 -8.29
CA LEU A 311 -1.02 -9.22 -6.87
C LEU A 311 -1.34 -7.75 -6.58
N ALA A 312 -0.59 -6.82 -7.15
CA ALA A 312 -0.84 -5.40 -7.02
C ALA A 312 -2.27 -5.03 -7.45
N GLN A 313 -2.70 -5.54 -8.59
CA GLN A 313 -4.08 -5.36 -9.08
C GLN A 313 -5.11 -5.90 -8.08
N LEU A 314 -4.93 -7.13 -7.59
CA LEU A 314 -5.87 -7.74 -6.64
C LEU A 314 -5.96 -6.96 -5.33
N VAL A 315 -4.82 -6.50 -4.80
CA VAL A 315 -4.76 -5.68 -3.58
C VAL A 315 -5.45 -4.34 -3.81
N TYR A 316 -5.15 -3.67 -4.92
CA TYR A 316 -5.75 -2.39 -5.29
C TYR A 316 -7.29 -2.47 -5.41
N GLU A 317 -7.79 -3.55 -6.00
CA GLU A 317 -9.21 -3.83 -6.21
C GLU A 317 -9.95 -4.33 -4.94
N GLY A 318 -9.26 -4.47 -3.79
CA GLY A 318 -9.87 -4.98 -2.54
C GLY A 318 -10.09 -6.49 -2.51
N LYS A 319 -9.44 -7.24 -3.37
CA LYS A 319 -9.56 -8.71 -3.50
C LYS A 319 -8.56 -9.48 -2.62
N TRP A 320 -8.26 -8.95 -1.43
CA TRP A 320 -7.30 -9.55 -0.50
C TRP A 320 -7.69 -10.98 -0.08
N PHE A 321 -8.95 -11.20 0.24
CA PHE A 321 -9.47 -12.49 0.73
C PHE A 321 -10.00 -13.36 -0.42
N THR A 322 -9.22 -13.52 -1.50
CA THR A 322 -9.59 -14.35 -2.64
C THR A 322 -8.61 -15.49 -2.85
N PRO A 323 -9.07 -16.66 -3.33
CA PRO A 323 -8.20 -17.82 -3.60
C PRO A 323 -7.05 -17.49 -4.56
N LEU A 324 -7.28 -16.60 -5.55
CA LEU A 324 -6.23 -16.21 -6.49
C LEU A 324 -5.12 -15.41 -5.79
N ARG A 325 -5.47 -14.47 -4.90
CA ARG A 325 -4.47 -13.73 -4.10
C ARG A 325 -3.67 -14.68 -3.23
N GLU A 326 -4.32 -15.63 -2.57
CA GLU A 326 -3.66 -16.62 -1.72
C GLU A 326 -2.70 -17.53 -2.51
N ALA A 327 -3.11 -17.99 -3.69
CA ALA A 327 -2.26 -18.80 -4.56
C ALA A 327 -1.02 -18.04 -5.04
N ILE A 328 -1.17 -16.76 -5.44
CA ILE A 328 -0.05 -15.91 -5.83
C ILE A 328 0.87 -15.66 -4.63
N GLN A 329 0.30 -15.40 -3.45
CA GLN A 329 1.09 -15.20 -2.24
C GLN A 329 1.92 -16.44 -1.89
N ALA A 330 1.34 -17.63 -1.96
CA ALA A 330 2.06 -18.89 -1.72
C ALA A 330 3.21 -19.10 -2.72
N PHE A 331 3.00 -18.73 -4.00
CA PHE A 331 4.06 -18.71 -5.00
C PHE A 331 5.18 -17.74 -4.61
N VAL A 332 4.83 -16.50 -4.26
CA VAL A 332 5.80 -15.48 -3.83
C VAL A 332 6.60 -15.97 -2.64
N GLU A 333 5.94 -16.46 -1.59
CA GLU A 333 6.59 -16.96 -0.37
C GLU A 333 7.59 -18.08 -0.68
N SER A 334 7.26 -18.97 -1.62
CA SER A 334 8.19 -20.04 -2.03
C SER A 334 9.48 -19.52 -2.66
N THR A 335 9.42 -18.35 -3.31
CA THR A 335 10.61 -17.70 -3.89
C THR A 335 11.50 -17.01 -2.86
N GLN A 336 10.99 -16.80 -1.64
CA GLN A 336 11.69 -16.07 -0.58
C GLN A 336 12.56 -16.94 0.32
N GLU A 337 12.51 -18.26 0.18
CA GLU A 337 13.24 -19.23 1.03
C GLU A 337 14.72 -18.85 1.25
N TYR A 338 15.37 -18.37 0.20
CA TYR A 338 16.80 -18.02 0.18
C TYR A 338 17.06 -16.51 0.12
N VAL A 339 16.03 -15.67 0.13
CA VAL A 339 16.20 -14.20 0.08
C VAL A 339 16.64 -13.69 1.45
N THR A 340 17.92 -13.94 1.74
CA THR A 340 18.58 -13.66 3.03
C THR A 340 19.94 -13.00 2.75
N GLY A 341 20.20 -11.89 3.46
CA GLY A 341 21.45 -11.16 3.28
C GLY A 341 21.39 -9.73 3.80
N GLU A 342 22.38 -8.96 3.40
CA GLU A 342 22.54 -7.57 3.81
C GLU A 342 22.57 -6.64 2.59
N VAL A 343 21.86 -5.51 2.70
CA VAL A 343 21.82 -4.45 1.68
C VAL A 343 22.25 -3.14 2.31
N LYS A 344 23.12 -2.40 1.63
CA LYS A 344 23.56 -1.07 2.04
C LYS A 344 23.23 -0.04 0.97
N PHE A 345 22.62 1.06 1.40
CA PHE A 345 22.30 2.22 0.56
C PHE A 345 22.97 3.49 1.06
N LYS A 346 23.13 4.43 0.12
CA LYS A 346 23.41 5.83 0.38
C LYS A 346 22.17 6.63 0.01
N LEU A 347 21.62 7.36 0.97
CA LEU A 347 20.44 8.23 0.83
C LEU A 347 20.88 9.67 0.68
N TYR A 348 20.40 10.36 -0.33
CA TYR A 348 20.76 11.76 -0.57
C TYR A 348 19.76 12.44 -1.51
N LYS A 349 19.13 13.50 -1.05
CA LYS A 349 18.29 14.42 -1.86
C LYS A 349 17.38 13.70 -2.87
N GLY A 350 16.43 12.91 -2.37
CA GLY A 350 15.45 12.17 -3.17
C GLY A 350 15.98 10.89 -3.82
N THR A 351 17.27 10.58 -3.68
CA THR A 351 17.87 9.42 -4.35
C THR A 351 18.30 8.33 -3.39
N ILE A 352 18.15 7.08 -3.85
CA ILE A 352 18.67 5.87 -3.22
C ILE A 352 19.77 5.33 -4.12
N THR A 353 21.02 5.31 -3.64
CA THR A 353 22.16 4.77 -4.40
C THR A 353 22.63 3.47 -3.78
N LYS A 354 22.79 2.42 -4.59
CA LYS A 354 23.34 1.13 -4.15
C LYS A 354 24.76 1.32 -3.61
N ALA A 355 25.05 0.78 -2.42
CA ALA A 355 26.35 0.90 -1.75
C ALA A 355 26.95 -0.46 -1.36
N GLY A 356 26.27 -1.55 -1.67
CA GLY A 356 26.73 -2.92 -1.48
C GLY A 356 25.58 -3.87 -1.13
N THR A 357 25.75 -5.13 -1.50
CA THR A 357 24.80 -6.22 -1.18
C THR A 357 25.58 -7.51 -1.01
N THR A 358 25.24 -8.26 0.03
CA THR A 358 25.83 -9.58 0.29
C THR A 358 24.75 -10.59 0.63
N SER A 359 24.93 -11.83 0.17
CA SER A 359 24.07 -12.95 0.52
C SER A 359 24.87 -14.26 0.50
N PRO A 360 24.65 -15.16 1.46
CA PRO A 360 25.23 -16.50 1.41
C PRO A 360 24.64 -17.36 0.27
N TYR A 361 23.51 -16.94 -0.30
CA TYR A 361 22.81 -17.64 -1.40
C TYR A 361 22.97 -16.93 -2.75
N SER A 362 23.94 -16.01 -2.86
CA SER A 362 24.20 -15.27 -4.10
C SER A 362 24.53 -16.20 -5.25
N LEU A 363 23.83 -16.04 -6.37
CA LEU A 363 24.17 -16.65 -7.66
C LEU A 363 25.27 -15.88 -8.40
N TYR A 364 25.62 -14.65 -7.93
CA TYR A 364 26.71 -13.89 -8.50
C TYR A 364 28.04 -14.50 -8.05
N SER A 365 28.81 -15.00 -9.02
CA SER A 365 30.16 -15.53 -8.81
C SER A 365 31.16 -14.58 -9.43
N GLU A 366 31.99 -13.94 -8.59
CA GLU A 366 33.03 -13.03 -9.04
C GLU A 366 33.95 -13.70 -10.03
N SER A 367 34.38 -14.96 -9.80
CA SER A 367 35.25 -15.71 -10.67
C SER A 367 34.63 -16.04 -12.04
N LEU A 368 33.32 -16.24 -12.14
CA LEU A 368 32.62 -16.45 -13.42
C LEU A 368 32.34 -15.14 -14.15
N ALA A 369 32.07 -14.06 -13.41
CA ALA A 369 31.73 -12.75 -13.98
C ALA A 369 32.95 -11.87 -14.29
N SER A 370 34.16 -12.25 -13.80
CA SER A 370 35.37 -11.44 -13.94
C SER A 370 35.91 -11.44 -15.39
N PHE A 371 36.25 -10.27 -15.88
CA PHE A 371 36.94 -10.10 -17.15
C PHE A 371 38.47 -10.37 -17.07
N THR A 372 39.00 -10.61 -15.87
CA THR A 372 40.46 -10.71 -15.62
C THR A 372 40.93 -12.08 -15.15
N THR A 373 40.05 -12.94 -14.69
CA THR A 373 40.33 -14.28 -14.20
C THR A 373 40.00 -15.31 -15.27
N GLY A 374 40.80 -16.38 -15.35
CA GLY A 374 40.73 -17.40 -16.39
C GLY A 374 39.36 -18.12 -16.48
N ASP A 375 39.22 -18.84 -17.54
CA ASP A 375 38.02 -19.51 -18.01
C ASP A 375 37.54 -20.62 -17.06
N LEU A 376 36.44 -20.39 -16.35
CA LEU A 376 35.81 -21.41 -15.50
C LEU A 376 34.80 -22.26 -16.26
N TYR A 377 34.50 -21.95 -17.51
CA TYR A 377 33.69 -22.75 -18.42
C TYR A 377 34.28 -22.75 -19.83
N ASP A 378 33.89 -23.72 -20.66
CA ASP A 378 34.36 -23.81 -22.03
C ASP A 378 33.59 -22.80 -22.90
N HIS A 379 34.31 -21.78 -23.42
CA HIS A 379 33.74 -20.74 -24.31
C HIS A 379 33.15 -21.34 -25.60
N HIS A 380 33.55 -22.57 -26.01
CA HIS A 380 32.95 -23.26 -27.16
C HIS A 380 31.47 -23.61 -26.94
N ASP A 381 31.02 -23.81 -25.70
CA ASP A 381 29.64 -24.10 -25.38
C ASP A 381 28.74 -22.94 -25.83
N ALA A 382 29.18 -21.70 -25.72
CA ALA A 382 28.45 -20.54 -26.20
C ALA A 382 28.18 -20.60 -27.71
N SER A 383 29.11 -21.10 -28.50
CA SER A 383 28.96 -21.25 -29.97
C SER A 383 27.84 -22.25 -30.30
N GLY A 384 27.82 -23.39 -29.63
CA GLY A 384 26.75 -24.39 -29.77
C GLY A 384 25.38 -23.85 -29.38
N PHE A 385 25.31 -23.20 -28.23
CA PHE A 385 24.09 -22.54 -27.75
C PHE A 385 23.57 -21.49 -28.76
N ILE A 386 24.40 -20.55 -29.21
CA ILE A 386 24.05 -19.49 -30.12
C ILE A 386 23.53 -20.06 -31.46
N ASN A 387 24.17 -21.10 -31.99
CA ASN A 387 23.76 -21.75 -33.24
C ASN A 387 22.34 -22.31 -33.13
N LEU A 388 22.02 -23.03 -32.04
CA LEU A 388 20.71 -23.62 -31.83
C LEU A 388 19.67 -22.55 -31.49
N PHE A 389 19.97 -21.63 -30.61
CA PHE A 389 19.08 -20.56 -30.17
C PHE A 389 18.74 -19.61 -31.32
N GLY A 390 19.72 -19.31 -32.19
CA GLY A 390 19.56 -18.49 -33.39
C GLY A 390 18.95 -19.20 -34.61
N LEU A 391 18.76 -20.52 -34.58
CA LEU A 391 18.33 -21.30 -35.73
C LEU A 391 17.01 -20.80 -36.34
N PRO A 392 15.95 -20.45 -35.59
CA PRO A 392 14.72 -19.91 -36.16
C PRO A 392 14.94 -18.60 -36.93
N LEU A 393 15.81 -17.72 -36.44
CA LEU A 393 16.17 -16.46 -37.08
C LEU A 393 16.91 -16.72 -38.41
N LYS A 394 17.85 -17.65 -38.40
CA LYS A 394 18.58 -18.06 -39.60
C LYS A 394 17.64 -18.64 -40.67
N VAL A 395 16.77 -19.56 -40.29
CA VAL A 395 15.78 -20.17 -41.21
C VAL A 395 14.84 -19.12 -41.79
N ARG A 396 14.33 -18.20 -40.99
CA ARG A 396 13.53 -17.07 -41.42
C ARG A 396 14.25 -16.21 -42.45
N ALA A 397 15.51 -15.80 -42.16
CA ALA A 397 16.30 -14.99 -43.06
C ALA A 397 16.53 -15.66 -44.42
N MET A 398 16.87 -16.97 -44.44
CA MET A 398 17.04 -17.74 -45.66
C MET A 398 15.74 -17.81 -46.50
N LYS A 399 14.57 -17.97 -45.87
CA LYS A 399 13.29 -17.98 -46.54
C LYS A 399 12.96 -16.63 -47.17
N LEU A 400 13.15 -15.52 -46.45
CA LEU A 400 12.94 -14.17 -46.99
C LEU A 400 13.84 -13.87 -48.20
N GLN A 401 15.13 -14.20 -48.11
CA GLN A 401 16.09 -14.03 -49.22
C GLN A 401 15.65 -14.84 -50.48
N ASN A 402 15.13 -16.05 -50.31
CA ASN A 402 14.64 -16.86 -51.39
C ASN A 402 13.41 -16.28 -52.08
N VAL A 403 12.47 -15.72 -51.29
CA VAL A 403 11.29 -15.03 -51.80
C VAL A 403 11.66 -13.81 -52.61
N GLU A 404 12.59 -12.97 -52.12
CA GLU A 404 13.08 -11.78 -52.80
C GLU A 404 13.80 -12.11 -54.11
N LYS A 405 14.58 -13.22 -54.18
CA LYS A 405 15.23 -13.68 -55.37
C LYS A 405 14.25 -14.19 -56.45
N ASN A 406 13.11 -14.76 -56.02
CA ASN A 406 12.10 -15.30 -56.95
C ASN A 406 11.12 -14.20 -57.42
N GLN A 407 11.17 -13.00 -56.88
CA GLN A 407 10.36 -11.84 -57.28
C GLN A 407 11.10 -10.91 -58.27
N LYS A 408 12.42 -11.12 -58.43
CA LYS A 408 13.25 -10.46 -59.43
C LYS A 408 13.47 -11.34 -60.65
#